data_c055151961debc1513f5d505ce7a1515
#
_entry.id   c055151961debc1513f5d505ce7a1515
#
_cell.length_a   1.000
_cell.length_b   1.000
_cell.length_c   1.000
_cell.angle_alpha   90.00
_cell.angle_beta   90.00
_cell.angle_gamma   90.00
#
_symmetry.space_group_name_H-M   'P 1'
#
loop_
_entity.id
_entity.type
_entity.pdbx_description
1 polymer ?
#
loop_
_entity_poly.entity_id
_entity_poly.type
_entity_poly.pdbx_seq_one_letter_code
_entity_poly.pdbx_strand_id
1 'polypeptide(L)'
;MSRQVLYAAAHGGFSGQAVPLGGGAAVCEQLCAEWHRTRPFRLRLIDPSVLGAVAPSARDVVRFGERAYARFSRAFETAATEEILREDPRETVVLANDVSEGPDFRRLQERGFSIFTIYHVDVVAYVTDIYLRGRMKPETTVRWYRNLRALLPEMSKLVWEKQEASVLYSKGLIVPSEGMKDVLLRCYPECSTEKIHVLPWGSWQDPEPGDAESLRREYEVPADAQVLLTLSRISPEKGQHLLLDALAEWERREDYPQRPLWVFVCGEAAFMQGQRYMETLRKKAARLLRTKIIFPGYVTGDRKRAFFSLAHLYVFPSLHESYGLTLLEALSAGLPAVCLDHSGARSVMRPEFGRMVQPAQLREAVSSLLDDDDTRIRMGRAAREFAASQRFSASAAKLAEIILQP
;
A
#
# COMPACT_ATOMS: atom_id res chain seq x y z
N MET A 1 3.67 -34.91 -8.20
CA MET A 1 4.06 -34.28 -6.91
C MET A 1 3.62 -32.83 -6.92
N SER A 2 3.09 -32.28 -5.81
CA SER A 2 2.70 -30.87 -5.75
C SER A 2 3.97 -30.01 -5.78
N ARG A 3 4.05 -29.05 -6.71
CA ARG A 3 5.17 -28.09 -6.77
C ARG A 3 5.32 -27.37 -5.44
N GLN A 4 6.55 -27.06 -5.05
CA GLN A 4 6.85 -26.21 -3.90
C GLN A 4 6.93 -24.76 -4.35
N VAL A 5 6.40 -23.83 -3.51
CA VAL A 5 6.57 -22.39 -3.66
C VAL A 5 7.36 -21.85 -2.49
N LEU A 6 8.53 -21.27 -2.76
CA LEU A 6 9.32 -20.51 -1.81
C LEU A 6 8.94 -19.04 -1.92
N TYR A 7 8.30 -18.51 -0.89
CA TYR A 7 7.84 -17.13 -0.86
C TYR A 7 8.81 -16.27 -0.06
N ALA A 8 9.66 -15.51 -0.75
CA ALA A 8 10.65 -14.62 -0.13
C ALA A 8 9.99 -13.27 0.18
N ALA A 9 9.96 -12.89 1.46
CA ALA A 9 9.30 -11.69 1.94
C ALA A 9 10.05 -11.07 3.13
N ALA A 10 10.85 -10.05 2.88
CA ALA A 10 11.62 -9.36 3.93
C ALA A 10 10.74 -8.61 4.95
N HIS A 11 9.51 -8.30 4.60
CA HIS A 11 8.49 -7.78 5.53
C HIS A 11 7.45 -8.84 5.94
N GLY A 12 7.70 -10.13 5.63
CA GLY A 12 6.88 -11.27 6.06
C GLY A 12 7.27 -11.77 7.45
N GLY A 13 6.51 -12.76 7.95
CA GLY A 13 6.81 -13.45 9.20
C GLY A 13 6.53 -12.66 10.49
N PHE A 14 5.99 -11.45 10.39
CA PHE A 14 5.66 -10.58 11.51
C PHE A 14 4.19 -10.62 11.92
N SER A 15 3.49 -11.68 11.59
CA SER A 15 2.06 -11.84 11.86
C SER A 15 1.70 -11.56 13.32
N GLY A 16 0.59 -10.84 13.53
CA GLY A 16 0.10 -10.48 14.87
C GLY A 16 0.82 -9.30 15.54
N GLN A 17 1.83 -8.72 14.91
CA GLN A 17 2.47 -7.50 15.43
C GLN A 17 1.75 -6.26 14.89
N ALA A 18 1.25 -5.41 15.81
CA ALA A 18 0.62 -4.13 15.46
C ALA A 18 1.67 -3.07 15.07
N VAL A 19 2.27 -3.23 13.90
CA VAL A 19 3.34 -2.35 13.39
C VAL A 19 3.03 -1.95 11.93
N PRO A 20 3.20 -0.68 11.53
CA PRO A 20 2.82 -0.18 10.21
C PRO A 20 3.82 -0.56 9.10
N LEU A 21 4.00 -1.87 8.86
CA LEU A 21 4.90 -2.39 7.81
C LEU A 21 4.43 -2.05 6.39
N GLY A 22 3.14 -1.78 6.21
CA GLY A 22 2.57 -1.38 4.92
C GLY A 22 1.78 -2.47 4.20
N GLY A 23 1.24 -2.10 3.03
CA GLY A 23 0.35 -2.96 2.25
C GLY A 23 0.99 -4.26 1.76
N GLY A 24 2.27 -4.24 1.39
CA GLY A 24 2.99 -5.43 0.95
C GLY A 24 3.08 -6.53 2.01
N ALA A 25 3.34 -6.14 3.27
CA ALA A 25 3.33 -7.09 4.39
C ALA A 25 1.93 -7.66 4.64
N ALA A 26 0.88 -6.83 4.57
CA ALA A 26 -0.50 -7.28 4.73
C ALA A 26 -0.92 -8.26 3.61
N VAL A 27 -0.57 -7.97 2.35
CA VAL A 27 -0.84 -8.91 1.24
C VAL A 27 -0.09 -10.23 1.44
N CYS A 28 1.19 -10.19 1.86
CA CYS A 28 1.96 -11.40 2.15
C CYS A 28 1.27 -12.27 3.21
N GLU A 29 0.84 -11.67 4.31
CA GLU A 29 0.13 -12.37 5.40
C GLU A 29 -1.17 -13.01 4.90
N GLN A 30 -1.98 -12.27 4.14
CA GLN A 30 -3.23 -12.76 3.59
C GLN A 30 -3.03 -13.87 2.55
N LEU A 31 -2.02 -13.77 1.67
CA LEU A 31 -1.67 -14.83 0.73
C LEU A 31 -1.24 -16.10 1.46
N CYS A 32 -0.39 -15.98 2.48
CA CYS A 32 0.03 -17.12 3.30
C CYS A 32 -1.18 -17.78 3.98
N ALA A 33 -2.07 -16.99 4.60
CA ALA A 33 -3.27 -17.51 5.26
C ALA A 33 -4.18 -18.25 4.27
N GLU A 34 -4.46 -17.65 3.11
CA GLU A 34 -5.31 -18.22 2.08
C GLU A 34 -4.72 -19.52 1.48
N TRP A 35 -3.42 -19.54 1.20
CA TRP A 35 -2.75 -20.72 0.65
C TRP A 35 -2.54 -21.84 1.69
N HIS A 36 -2.39 -21.52 2.96
CA HIS A 36 -2.44 -22.56 4.02
C HIS A 36 -3.81 -23.19 4.12
N ARG A 37 -4.90 -22.42 3.91
CA ARG A 37 -6.27 -22.90 3.92
C ARG A 37 -6.60 -23.75 2.66
N THR A 38 -6.22 -23.27 1.46
CA THR A 38 -6.60 -23.89 0.17
C THR A 38 -5.60 -24.94 -0.34
N ARG A 39 -4.34 -24.88 0.12
CA ARG A 39 -3.24 -25.80 -0.20
C ARG A 39 -3.04 -26.05 -1.72
N PRO A 40 -2.94 -25.01 -2.57
CA PRO A 40 -2.75 -25.21 -4.01
C PRO A 40 -1.36 -25.77 -4.33
N PHE A 41 -0.39 -25.63 -3.42
CA PHE A 41 0.98 -26.10 -3.47
C PHE A 41 1.55 -26.24 -2.06
N ARG A 42 2.79 -26.75 -1.95
CA ARG A 42 3.54 -26.71 -0.69
C ARG A 42 4.18 -25.32 -0.55
N LEU A 43 3.66 -24.50 0.38
CA LEU A 43 4.18 -23.18 0.66
C LEU A 43 5.26 -23.21 1.75
N ARG A 44 6.36 -22.50 1.52
CA ARG A 44 7.36 -22.17 2.54
C ARG A 44 7.69 -20.68 2.45
N LEU A 45 7.45 -19.97 3.54
CA LEU A 45 7.83 -18.57 3.66
C LEU A 45 9.31 -18.45 4.02
N ILE A 46 10.04 -17.58 3.32
CA ILE A 46 11.41 -17.16 3.62
C ILE A 46 11.31 -15.71 4.09
N ASP A 47 11.39 -15.50 5.38
CA ASP A 47 11.25 -14.23 6.08
C ASP A 47 12.55 -13.79 6.76
N PRO A 48 12.63 -12.67 7.48
CA PRO A 48 13.84 -12.20 8.13
C PRO A 48 14.49 -13.17 9.12
N SER A 49 13.80 -14.21 9.58
CA SER A 49 14.37 -15.23 10.47
C SER A 49 15.56 -15.97 9.84
N VAL A 50 15.67 -15.96 8.51
CA VAL A 50 16.85 -16.52 7.80
C VAL A 50 18.16 -15.82 8.15
N LEU A 51 18.09 -14.62 8.72
CA LEU A 51 19.24 -13.87 9.23
C LEU A 51 19.71 -14.38 10.61
N GLY A 52 19.00 -15.33 11.23
CA GLY A 52 19.35 -15.89 12.52
C GLY A 52 19.37 -14.85 13.64
N ALA A 53 20.44 -14.83 14.43
CA ALA A 53 20.54 -13.95 15.60
C ALA A 53 20.54 -12.43 15.29
N VAL A 54 20.79 -12.04 14.03
CA VAL A 54 20.80 -10.63 13.61
C VAL A 54 19.50 -10.23 12.91
N ALA A 55 18.47 -11.08 12.94
CA ALA A 55 17.16 -10.77 12.37
C ALA A 55 16.52 -9.57 13.11
N PRO A 56 16.08 -8.53 12.38
CA PRO A 56 15.44 -7.38 13.01
C PRO A 56 14.02 -7.73 13.44
N SER A 57 13.52 -7.05 14.46
CA SER A 57 12.09 -7.05 14.76
C SER A 57 11.31 -6.18 13.76
N ALA A 58 9.98 -6.37 13.68
CA ALA A 58 9.12 -5.50 12.85
C ALA A 58 9.26 -4.02 13.20
N ARG A 59 9.44 -3.70 14.51
CA ARG A 59 9.64 -2.32 14.99
C ARG A 59 10.96 -1.73 14.52
N ASP A 60 12.01 -2.55 14.43
CA ASP A 60 13.30 -2.10 13.93
C ASP A 60 13.22 -1.77 12.44
N VAL A 61 12.58 -2.63 11.65
CA VAL A 61 12.40 -2.43 10.19
C VAL A 61 11.70 -1.09 9.90
N VAL A 62 10.62 -0.77 10.60
CA VAL A 62 9.88 0.49 10.43
C VAL A 62 10.70 1.73 10.79
N ARG A 63 11.69 1.57 11.67
CA ARG A 63 12.56 2.66 12.14
C ARG A 63 13.87 2.80 11.37
N PHE A 64 14.16 1.89 10.44
CA PHE A 64 15.39 1.97 9.66
C PHE A 64 15.50 3.28 8.89
N GLY A 65 16.66 3.95 9.03
CA GLY A 65 17.08 4.96 8.08
C GLY A 65 17.69 4.32 6.84
N GLU A 66 17.97 5.12 5.81
CA GLU A 66 18.41 4.65 4.49
C GLU A 66 19.57 3.65 4.53
N ARG A 67 20.62 3.93 5.30
CA ARG A 67 21.79 3.04 5.39
C ARG A 67 21.50 1.72 6.11
N ALA A 68 20.66 1.75 7.14
CA ALA A 68 20.27 0.54 7.87
C ALA A 68 19.37 -0.34 6.98
N TYR A 69 18.46 0.28 6.27
CA TYR A 69 17.58 -0.41 5.32
C TYR A 69 18.37 -1.05 4.16
N ALA A 70 19.34 -0.34 3.58
CA ALA A 70 20.19 -0.90 2.52
C ALA A 70 20.99 -2.12 3.00
N ARG A 71 21.54 -2.05 4.22
CA ARG A 71 22.25 -3.19 4.82
C ARG A 71 21.33 -4.37 5.07
N PHE A 72 20.15 -4.13 5.60
CA PHE A 72 19.13 -5.16 5.83
C PHE A 72 18.72 -5.81 4.50
N SER A 73 18.39 -5.02 3.48
CA SER A 73 18.00 -5.53 2.16
C SER A 73 19.09 -6.42 1.53
N ARG A 74 20.37 -6.00 1.60
CA ARG A 74 21.49 -6.81 1.08
C ARG A 74 21.72 -8.08 1.90
N ALA A 75 21.61 -8.01 3.21
CA ALA A 75 21.74 -9.19 4.07
C ALA A 75 20.63 -10.21 3.81
N PHE A 76 19.39 -9.74 3.68
CA PHE A 76 18.24 -10.58 3.35
C PHE A 76 18.38 -11.20 1.96
N GLU A 77 18.76 -10.40 0.94
CA GLU A 77 19.06 -10.89 -0.42
C GLU A 77 19.99 -12.10 -0.38
N THR A 78 21.12 -11.94 0.30
CA THR A 78 22.13 -13.01 0.38
C THR A 78 21.59 -14.24 1.10
N ALA A 79 21.00 -14.07 2.29
CA ALA A 79 20.51 -15.19 3.08
C ALA A 79 19.34 -15.93 2.40
N ALA A 80 18.38 -15.19 1.85
CA ALA A 80 17.26 -15.78 1.13
C ALA A 80 17.72 -16.53 -0.13
N THR A 81 18.69 -15.99 -0.87
CA THR A 81 19.25 -16.65 -2.05
C THR A 81 19.93 -17.96 -1.69
N GLU A 82 20.78 -17.97 -0.66
CA GLU A 82 21.45 -19.20 -0.20
C GLU A 82 20.43 -20.26 0.27
N GLU A 83 19.37 -19.84 0.93
CA GLU A 83 18.31 -20.73 1.38
C GLU A 83 17.54 -21.35 0.19
N ILE A 84 17.22 -20.54 -0.84
CA ILE A 84 16.54 -21.00 -2.06
C ILE A 84 17.44 -21.98 -2.85
N LEU A 85 18.73 -21.70 -2.95
CA LEU A 85 19.68 -22.54 -3.71
C LEU A 85 19.87 -23.97 -3.16
N ARG A 86 19.35 -24.29 -1.97
CA ARG A 86 19.33 -25.65 -1.41
C ARG A 86 18.25 -26.53 -2.01
N GLU A 87 17.30 -25.95 -2.73
CA GLU A 87 16.14 -26.67 -3.30
C GLU A 87 16.38 -27.04 -4.78
N ASP A 88 15.60 -28.02 -5.29
CA ASP A 88 15.64 -28.39 -6.70
C ASP A 88 14.83 -27.36 -7.53
N PRO A 89 15.44 -26.67 -8.50
CA PRO A 89 14.75 -25.67 -9.33
C PRO A 89 13.65 -26.27 -10.20
N ARG A 90 13.66 -27.59 -10.48
CA ARG A 90 12.61 -28.27 -11.28
C ARG A 90 11.31 -28.43 -10.51
N GLU A 91 11.39 -28.56 -9.19
CA GLU A 91 10.24 -28.78 -8.31
C GLU A 91 9.80 -27.49 -7.58
N THR A 92 10.62 -26.44 -7.67
CA THR A 92 10.48 -25.22 -6.87
C THR A 92 10.22 -23.99 -7.74
N VAL A 93 9.20 -23.24 -7.38
CA VAL A 93 8.94 -21.88 -7.86
C VAL A 93 9.30 -20.87 -6.79
N VAL A 94 9.96 -19.79 -7.16
CA VAL A 94 10.29 -18.69 -6.26
C VAL A 94 9.31 -17.55 -6.48
N LEU A 95 8.69 -17.07 -5.41
CA LEU A 95 7.85 -15.88 -5.40
C LEU A 95 8.52 -14.82 -4.52
N ALA A 96 8.85 -13.65 -5.08
CA ALA A 96 9.37 -12.51 -4.33
C ALA A 96 8.22 -11.55 -4.00
N ASN A 97 8.07 -11.19 -2.72
CA ASN A 97 6.98 -10.34 -2.25
C ASN A 97 7.15 -8.85 -2.60
N ASP A 98 8.34 -8.41 -2.80
CA ASP A 98 8.65 -7.03 -3.23
C ASP A 98 9.98 -7.02 -3.99
N VAL A 99 10.20 -5.94 -4.70
CA VAL A 99 11.37 -5.74 -5.56
C VAL A 99 12.59 -5.39 -4.73
N SER A 100 12.47 -4.45 -3.81
CA SER A 100 13.59 -3.90 -3.05
C SER A 100 14.19 -4.88 -2.06
N GLU A 101 13.44 -5.91 -1.66
CA GLU A 101 13.82 -6.93 -0.68
C GLU A 101 13.80 -8.35 -1.27
N GLY A 102 13.84 -8.47 -2.59
CA GLY A 102 13.90 -9.76 -3.25
C GLY A 102 15.26 -10.45 -3.11
N PRO A 103 15.35 -11.75 -3.45
CA PRO A 103 16.60 -12.50 -3.54
C PRO A 103 17.44 -12.00 -4.72
N ASP A 104 18.62 -12.60 -4.93
CA ASP A 104 19.42 -12.37 -6.14
C ASP A 104 18.73 -13.05 -7.35
N PHE A 105 17.93 -12.27 -8.06
CA PHE A 105 17.13 -12.73 -9.21
C PHE A 105 18.00 -13.36 -10.30
N ARG A 106 19.15 -12.76 -10.60
CA ARG A 106 20.06 -13.22 -11.64
C ARG A 106 20.64 -14.58 -11.29
N ARG A 107 21.22 -14.71 -10.11
CA ARG A 107 21.85 -15.95 -9.65
C ARG A 107 20.86 -17.10 -9.59
N LEU A 108 19.63 -16.86 -9.16
CA LEU A 108 18.57 -17.88 -9.13
C LEU A 108 18.14 -18.28 -10.54
N GLN A 109 17.98 -17.32 -11.46
CA GLN A 109 17.62 -17.60 -12.85
C GLN A 109 18.74 -18.40 -13.56
N GLU A 110 20.02 -18.06 -13.35
CA GLU A 110 21.17 -18.80 -13.88
C GLU A 110 21.23 -20.26 -13.36
N ARG A 111 20.61 -20.53 -12.20
CA ARG A 111 20.47 -21.87 -11.60
C ARG A 111 19.18 -22.58 -12.02
N GLY A 112 18.38 -21.97 -12.89
CA GLY A 112 17.19 -22.59 -13.48
C GLY A 112 15.91 -22.43 -12.67
N PHE A 113 15.87 -21.59 -11.63
CA PHE A 113 14.64 -21.33 -10.89
C PHE A 113 13.66 -20.48 -11.70
N SER A 114 12.38 -20.86 -11.67
CA SER A 114 11.28 -19.99 -12.13
C SER A 114 10.94 -18.98 -11.06
N ILE A 115 11.11 -17.68 -11.35
CA ILE A 115 10.93 -16.61 -10.39
C ILE A 115 9.75 -15.75 -10.80
N PHE A 116 8.84 -15.46 -9.87
CA PHE A 116 7.78 -14.47 -10.02
C PHE A 116 7.97 -13.37 -8.99
N THR A 117 7.68 -12.13 -9.37
CA THR A 117 7.88 -10.98 -8.48
C THR A 117 6.58 -10.19 -8.36
N ILE A 118 6.12 -9.99 -7.12
CA ILE A 118 4.99 -9.11 -6.82
C ILE A 118 5.53 -7.68 -6.67
N TYR A 119 4.88 -6.74 -7.32
CA TYR A 119 5.15 -5.32 -7.20
C TYR A 119 4.10 -4.65 -6.32
N HIS A 120 4.45 -4.38 -5.08
CA HIS A 120 3.62 -3.57 -4.19
C HIS A 120 3.84 -2.08 -4.42
N VAL A 121 5.04 -1.72 -4.86
CA VAL A 121 5.41 -0.36 -5.25
C VAL A 121 6.29 -0.44 -6.50
N ASP A 122 6.05 0.41 -7.50
CA ASP A 122 7.08 0.72 -8.48
C ASP A 122 8.07 1.67 -7.81
N VAL A 123 9.22 1.10 -7.42
CA VAL A 123 10.18 1.82 -6.58
C VAL A 123 10.81 2.99 -7.34
N VAL A 124 10.98 2.85 -8.66
CA VAL A 124 11.53 3.91 -9.51
C VAL A 124 10.54 5.07 -9.62
N ALA A 125 9.26 4.79 -9.93
CA ALA A 125 8.23 5.82 -9.98
C ALA A 125 8.07 6.50 -8.61
N TYR A 126 8.02 5.72 -7.53
CA TYR A 126 7.91 6.21 -6.16
C TYR A 126 9.06 7.18 -5.80
N VAL A 127 10.31 6.79 -6.05
CA VAL A 127 11.47 7.65 -5.79
C VAL A 127 11.43 8.90 -6.64
N THR A 128 11.05 8.79 -7.90
CA THR A 128 10.95 9.92 -8.83
C THR A 128 9.89 10.93 -8.36
N ASP A 129 8.72 10.46 -7.97
CA ASP A 129 7.62 11.33 -7.55
C ASP A 129 7.91 12.03 -6.21
N ILE A 130 8.49 11.31 -5.25
CA ILE A 130 8.72 11.83 -3.91
C ILE A 130 10.00 12.66 -3.82
N TYR A 131 11.15 12.11 -4.27
CA TYR A 131 12.43 12.78 -4.10
C TYR A 131 12.69 13.83 -5.19
N LEU A 132 12.23 13.59 -6.42
CA LEU A 132 12.34 14.56 -7.52
C LEU A 132 11.07 15.40 -7.68
N ARG A 133 10.09 15.24 -6.79
CA ARG A 133 8.82 15.99 -6.78
C ARG A 133 8.10 15.97 -8.14
N GLY A 134 8.13 14.85 -8.84
CA GLY A 134 7.54 14.68 -10.16
C GLY A 134 8.17 15.54 -11.28
N ARG A 135 9.35 16.17 -11.04
CA ARG A 135 10.03 17.02 -12.04
C ARG A 135 10.67 16.22 -13.17
N MET A 136 10.89 14.94 -12.97
CA MET A 136 11.40 14.01 -13.97
C MET A 136 10.46 12.83 -14.14
N LYS A 137 10.37 12.30 -15.34
CA LYS A 137 9.58 11.09 -15.60
C LYS A 137 10.37 9.84 -15.16
N PRO A 138 9.70 8.78 -14.66
CA PRO A 138 10.35 7.53 -14.24
C PRO A 138 11.28 6.95 -15.33
N GLU A 139 10.84 6.90 -16.56
CA GLU A 139 11.63 6.39 -17.69
C GLU A 139 12.90 7.19 -17.97
N THR A 140 12.90 8.50 -17.68
CA THR A 140 14.08 9.35 -17.81
C THR A 140 15.07 9.04 -16.69
N THR A 141 14.59 8.81 -15.46
CA THR A 141 15.47 8.46 -14.33
C THR A 141 16.12 7.11 -14.52
N VAL A 142 15.42 6.10 -15.10
CA VAL A 142 16.02 4.81 -15.44
C VAL A 142 17.16 4.96 -16.45
N ARG A 143 16.97 5.77 -17.51
CA ARG A 143 18.04 6.06 -18.48
C ARG A 143 19.25 6.74 -17.83
N TRP A 144 19.02 7.71 -16.96
CA TRP A 144 20.08 8.39 -16.22
C TRP A 144 20.80 7.43 -15.27
N TYR A 145 20.07 6.58 -14.57
CA TYR A 145 20.66 5.55 -13.74
C TYR A 145 21.61 4.66 -14.53
N ARG A 146 21.19 4.10 -15.65
CA ARG A 146 22.03 3.23 -16.49
C ARG A 146 23.34 3.89 -16.90
N ASN A 147 23.34 5.20 -17.13
CA ASN A 147 24.53 5.97 -17.54
C ASN A 147 25.40 6.44 -16.36
N LEU A 148 24.81 6.71 -15.20
CA LEU A 148 25.48 7.36 -14.07
C LEU A 148 25.58 6.48 -12.81
N ARG A 149 25.20 5.19 -12.90
CA ARG A 149 25.12 4.28 -11.76
C ARG A 149 26.35 4.26 -10.86
N ALA A 150 27.57 4.45 -11.42
CA ALA A 150 28.81 4.48 -10.66
C ALA A 150 28.91 5.66 -9.67
N LEU A 151 28.17 6.74 -9.92
CA LEU A 151 28.20 7.99 -9.15
C LEU A 151 27.06 8.09 -8.13
N LEU A 152 26.09 7.17 -8.16
CA LEU A 152 24.90 7.24 -7.30
C LEU A 152 25.19 6.74 -5.89
N PRO A 153 24.45 7.28 -4.87
CA PRO A 153 24.47 6.73 -3.51
C PRO A 153 23.98 5.27 -3.47
N GLU A 154 24.45 4.48 -2.49
CA GLU A 154 24.14 3.04 -2.37
C GLU A 154 22.62 2.75 -2.34
N MET A 155 21.81 3.55 -1.66
CA MET A 155 20.36 3.36 -1.65
C MET A 155 19.74 3.52 -3.03
N SER A 156 20.15 4.56 -3.77
CA SER A 156 19.68 4.76 -5.14
C SER A 156 20.08 3.59 -6.03
N LYS A 157 21.35 3.16 -5.95
CA LYS A 157 21.83 1.98 -6.68
C LYS A 157 21.00 0.75 -6.36
N LEU A 158 20.82 0.44 -5.07
CA LEU A 158 20.07 -0.73 -4.62
C LEU A 158 18.67 -0.80 -5.25
N VAL A 159 17.94 0.30 -5.21
CA VAL A 159 16.58 0.40 -5.73
C VAL A 159 16.51 0.08 -7.23
N TRP A 160 17.34 0.76 -8.03
CA TRP A 160 17.35 0.56 -9.49
C TRP A 160 17.89 -0.82 -9.88
N GLU A 161 18.97 -1.30 -9.25
CA GLU A 161 19.53 -2.63 -9.50
C GLU A 161 18.51 -3.73 -9.25
N LYS A 162 17.81 -3.64 -8.13
CA LYS A 162 16.78 -4.63 -7.77
C LYS A 162 15.61 -4.63 -8.73
N GLN A 163 15.10 -3.45 -9.08
CA GLN A 163 13.98 -3.36 -10.02
C GLN A 163 14.39 -3.83 -11.41
N GLU A 164 15.53 -3.40 -11.92
CA GLU A 164 16.06 -3.87 -13.21
C GLU A 164 16.30 -5.39 -13.21
N ALA A 165 16.89 -5.93 -12.15
CA ALA A 165 17.14 -7.37 -12.02
C ALA A 165 15.81 -8.16 -11.98
N SER A 166 14.80 -7.70 -11.24
CA SER A 166 13.50 -8.35 -11.21
C SER A 166 12.82 -8.33 -12.58
N VAL A 167 12.90 -7.21 -13.32
CA VAL A 167 12.36 -7.09 -14.68
C VAL A 167 13.08 -8.05 -15.65
N LEU A 168 14.40 -8.14 -15.57
CA LEU A 168 15.18 -8.97 -16.50
C LEU A 168 15.06 -10.47 -16.20
N TYR A 169 15.16 -10.87 -14.94
CA TYR A 169 15.40 -12.26 -14.54
C TYR A 169 14.16 -12.97 -13.98
N SER A 170 13.06 -12.28 -13.64
CA SER A 170 11.82 -12.97 -13.28
C SER A 170 11.13 -13.53 -14.53
N LYS A 171 10.47 -14.68 -14.40
CA LYS A 171 9.59 -15.29 -15.42
C LYS A 171 8.30 -14.48 -15.57
N GLY A 172 7.76 -13.96 -14.47
CA GLY A 172 6.55 -13.15 -14.46
C GLY A 172 6.59 -12.03 -13.40
N LEU A 173 5.98 -10.90 -13.72
CA LEU A 173 5.81 -9.74 -12.85
C LEU A 173 4.33 -9.57 -12.52
N ILE A 174 4.00 -9.50 -11.25
CA ILE A 174 2.62 -9.36 -10.77
C ILE A 174 2.44 -7.91 -10.31
N VAL A 175 1.58 -7.17 -10.96
CA VAL A 175 1.31 -5.77 -10.65
C VAL A 175 -0.16 -5.56 -10.29
N PRO A 176 -0.50 -4.70 -9.31
CA PRO A 176 -1.88 -4.54 -8.86
C PRO A 176 -2.75 -3.67 -9.77
N SER A 177 -2.17 -2.99 -10.76
CA SER A 177 -2.90 -2.03 -11.60
C SER A 177 -2.33 -1.92 -13.01
N GLU A 178 -3.18 -1.58 -13.99
CA GLU A 178 -2.75 -1.24 -15.36
C GLU A 178 -1.78 -0.06 -15.37
N GLY A 179 -2.02 0.95 -14.52
CA GLY A 179 -1.12 2.10 -14.42
C GLY A 179 0.30 1.72 -14.04
N MET A 180 0.49 0.73 -13.16
CA MET A 180 1.82 0.21 -12.83
C MET A 180 2.43 -0.58 -14.00
N LYS A 181 1.64 -1.40 -14.71
CA LYS A 181 2.08 -2.07 -15.93
C LYS A 181 2.59 -1.07 -16.96
N ASP A 182 1.84 -0.01 -17.20
CA ASP A 182 2.22 1.04 -18.16
C ASP A 182 3.52 1.75 -17.76
N VAL A 183 3.74 2.02 -16.47
CA VAL A 183 4.99 2.60 -15.97
C VAL A 183 6.17 1.66 -16.21
N LEU A 184 6.02 0.38 -15.88
CA LEU A 184 7.08 -0.62 -16.11
C LEU A 184 7.44 -0.75 -17.58
N LEU A 185 6.46 -0.81 -18.50
CA LEU A 185 6.71 -0.89 -19.94
C LEU A 185 7.40 0.36 -20.49
N ARG A 186 7.09 1.55 -19.97
CA ARG A 186 7.80 2.78 -20.33
C ARG A 186 9.23 2.82 -19.80
N CYS A 187 9.42 2.33 -18.57
CA CYS A 187 10.75 2.30 -17.93
C CYS A 187 11.67 1.24 -18.53
N TYR A 188 11.11 0.10 -18.95
CA TYR A 188 11.83 -1.07 -19.44
C TYR A 188 11.21 -1.57 -20.75
N PRO A 189 11.48 -0.89 -21.89
CA PRO A 189 10.90 -1.25 -23.19
C PRO A 189 11.28 -2.66 -23.67
N GLU A 190 12.36 -3.22 -23.13
CA GLU A 190 12.80 -4.60 -23.37
C GLU A 190 11.92 -5.65 -22.66
N CYS A 191 11.09 -5.25 -21.71
CA CYS A 191 10.18 -6.15 -21.02
C CYS A 191 8.99 -6.53 -21.89
N SER A 192 8.77 -7.84 -22.10
CA SER A 192 7.57 -8.31 -22.81
C SER A 192 6.30 -7.99 -22.02
N THR A 193 5.28 -7.49 -22.72
CA THR A 193 3.96 -7.23 -22.14
C THR A 193 3.32 -8.48 -21.52
N GLU A 194 3.56 -9.66 -22.11
CA GLU A 194 3.03 -10.95 -21.64
C GLU A 194 3.61 -11.37 -20.29
N LYS A 195 4.80 -10.88 -19.95
CA LYS A 195 5.46 -11.13 -18.68
C LYS A 195 4.78 -10.40 -17.52
N ILE A 196 4.01 -9.34 -17.79
CA ILE A 196 3.39 -8.51 -16.75
C ILE A 196 1.92 -8.89 -16.59
N HIS A 197 1.61 -9.52 -15.46
CA HIS A 197 0.27 -9.93 -15.07
C HIS A 197 -0.37 -8.87 -14.18
N VAL A 198 -1.45 -8.23 -14.64
CA VAL A 198 -2.22 -7.31 -13.81
C VAL A 198 -3.17 -8.12 -12.94
N LEU A 199 -2.96 -8.03 -11.64
CA LEU A 199 -3.73 -8.74 -10.62
C LEU A 199 -4.15 -7.78 -9.50
N PRO A 200 -5.34 -7.17 -9.62
CA PRO A 200 -5.90 -6.36 -8.55
C PRO A 200 -6.09 -7.18 -7.27
N TRP A 201 -5.75 -6.59 -6.13
CA TRP A 201 -6.02 -7.21 -4.83
C TRP A 201 -7.48 -7.06 -4.46
N GLY A 202 -8.08 -8.13 -4.00
CA GLY A 202 -9.43 -8.10 -3.45
C GLY A 202 -9.47 -7.66 -1.98
N SER A 203 -10.67 -7.47 -1.48
CA SER A 203 -10.90 -7.22 -0.06
C SER A 203 -10.81 -8.54 0.74
N TRP A 204 -10.11 -8.49 1.87
CA TRP A 204 -10.07 -9.55 2.88
C TRP A 204 -10.74 -9.15 4.19
N GLN A 205 -11.35 -7.94 4.22
CA GLN A 205 -12.02 -7.50 5.42
C GLN A 205 -13.33 -8.23 5.66
N ASP A 206 -13.57 -8.51 6.92
CA ASP A 206 -14.88 -8.90 7.40
C ASP A 206 -15.86 -7.74 7.17
N PRO A 207 -16.99 -7.94 6.49
CA PRO A 207 -17.99 -6.90 6.26
C PRO A 207 -18.74 -6.51 7.54
N GLU A 208 -18.53 -7.21 8.66
CA GLU A 208 -19.20 -6.90 9.92
C GLU A 208 -18.81 -5.51 10.43
N PRO A 209 -19.81 -4.70 10.84
CA PRO A 209 -19.56 -3.40 11.43
C PRO A 209 -18.74 -3.49 12.72
N GLY A 210 -17.85 -2.53 12.94
CA GLY A 210 -17.17 -2.36 14.22
C GLY A 210 -17.99 -1.55 15.22
N ASP A 211 -17.58 -1.56 16.49
CA ASP A 211 -18.25 -0.81 17.57
C ASP A 211 -17.93 0.70 17.48
N ALA A 212 -18.71 1.41 16.65
CA ALA A 212 -18.63 2.85 16.50
C ALA A 212 -18.96 3.61 17.80
N GLU A 213 -19.91 3.08 18.62
CA GLU A 213 -20.34 3.72 19.84
C GLU A 213 -19.26 3.74 20.91
N SER A 214 -18.40 2.72 20.96
CA SER A 214 -17.22 2.72 21.81
C SER A 214 -16.29 3.89 21.48
N LEU A 215 -16.03 4.13 20.18
CA LEU A 215 -15.20 5.28 19.74
C LEU A 215 -15.89 6.62 19.98
N ARG A 216 -17.23 6.72 19.81
CA ARG A 216 -17.97 7.94 20.16
C ARG A 216 -17.76 8.33 21.61
N ARG A 217 -17.88 7.34 22.53
CA ARG A 217 -17.65 7.57 23.96
C ARG A 217 -16.18 7.91 24.25
N GLU A 218 -15.24 7.15 23.67
CA GLU A 218 -13.80 7.34 23.91
C GLU A 218 -13.31 8.75 23.53
N TYR A 219 -13.79 9.24 22.40
CA TYR A 219 -13.35 10.56 21.85
C TYR A 219 -14.36 11.67 22.12
N GLU A 220 -15.47 11.40 22.82
CA GLU A 220 -16.54 12.38 23.10
C GLU A 220 -17.12 13.00 21.81
N VAL A 221 -17.31 12.16 20.76
CA VAL A 221 -17.84 12.60 19.47
C VAL A 221 -19.34 12.91 19.61
N PRO A 222 -19.81 14.13 19.34
CA PRO A 222 -21.23 14.47 19.41
C PRO A 222 -22.08 13.59 18.48
N ALA A 223 -23.32 13.32 18.89
CA ALA A 223 -24.22 12.45 18.13
C ALA A 223 -24.54 13.01 16.72
N ASP A 224 -24.60 14.33 16.59
CA ASP A 224 -24.87 15.07 15.36
C ASP A 224 -23.60 15.41 14.57
N ALA A 225 -22.40 15.03 15.05
CA ALA A 225 -21.14 15.32 14.39
C ALA A 225 -21.02 14.59 13.04
N GLN A 226 -20.51 15.30 12.05
CA GLN A 226 -20.03 14.70 10.80
C GLN A 226 -18.60 14.21 10.99
N VAL A 227 -18.30 12.99 10.52
CA VAL A 227 -17.01 12.34 10.75
C VAL A 227 -16.34 12.00 9.44
N LEU A 228 -15.14 12.56 9.24
CA LEU A 228 -14.21 12.18 8.18
C LEU A 228 -13.16 11.22 8.71
N LEU A 229 -12.79 10.27 7.90
CA LEU A 229 -11.71 9.31 8.19
C LEU A 229 -10.67 9.33 7.07
N THR A 230 -9.40 9.42 7.43
CA THR A 230 -8.27 9.04 6.58
C THR A 230 -7.41 8.03 7.32
N LEU A 231 -7.03 6.95 6.64
CA LEU A 231 -6.27 5.85 7.22
C LEU A 231 -5.13 5.44 6.31
N SER A 232 -3.90 5.76 6.73
CA SER A 232 -2.67 5.41 6.01
C SER A 232 -1.46 5.61 6.92
N ARG A 233 -0.28 5.19 6.48
CA ARG A 233 0.95 5.67 7.11
C ARG A 233 0.99 7.19 7.10
N ILE A 234 1.62 7.77 8.09
CA ILE A 234 1.83 9.22 8.13
C ILE A 234 3.16 9.52 7.42
N SER A 235 3.04 9.95 6.17
CA SER A 235 4.19 10.27 5.31
C SER A 235 3.75 11.21 4.17
N PRO A 236 4.67 12.01 3.60
CA PRO A 236 4.32 13.08 2.65
C PRO A 236 3.50 12.64 1.44
N GLU A 237 3.79 11.47 0.90
CA GLU A 237 3.10 10.90 -0.27
C GLU A 237 1.63 10.53 0.01
N LYS A 238 1.27 10.37 1.29
CA LYS A 238 -0.12 10.11 1.70
C LYS A 238 -0.97 11.36 1.79
N GLY A 239 -0.38 12.55 1.61
CA GLY A 239 -1.10 13.78 1.33
C GLY A 239 -2.03 14.30 2.44
N GLN A 240 -1.93 13.81 3.69
CA GLN A 240 -2.81 14.25 4.78
C GLN A 240 -2.79 15.79 4.97
N HIS A 241 -1.67 16.43 4.63
CA HIS A 241 -1.56 17.90 4.66
C HIS A 241 -2.54 18.58 3.70
N LEU A 242 -2.85 17.97 2.56
CA LEU A 242 -3.80 18.52 1.58
C LEU A 242 -5.22 18.52 2.14
N LEU A 243 -5.59 17.46 2.88
CA LEU A 243 -6.86 17.45 3.60
C LEU A 243 -6.91 18.58 4.64
N LEU A 244 -5.87 18.73 5.47
CA LEU A 244 -5.84 19.79 6.48
C LEU A 244 -5.84 21.19 5.85
N ASP A 245 -5.19 21.39 4.72
CA ASP A 245 -5.21 22.65 3.99
C ASP A 245 -6.61 22.95 3.41
N ALA A 246 -7.27 21.96 2.86
CA ALA A 246 -8.64 22.06 2.36
C ALA A 246 -9.64 22.41 3.49
N LEU A 247 -9.48 21.79 4.68
CA LEU A 247 -10.28 22.09 5.85
C LEU A 247 -10.01 23.52 6.39
N ALA A 248 -8.76 23.97 6.41
CA ALA A 248 -8.40 25.31 6.81
C ALA A 248 -8.95 26.40 5.86
N GLU A 249 -9.04 26.07 4.57
CA GLU A 249 -9.74 26.93 3.61
C GLU A 249 -11.24 26.96 3.90
N TRP A 250 -11.85 25.78 4.15
CA TRP A 250 -13.28 25.66 4.38
C TRP A 250 -13.75 26.41 5.65
N GLU A 251 -12.97 26.36 6.75
CA GLU A 251 -13.29 27.10 7.99
C GLU A 251 -13.46 28.61 7.81
N ARG A 252 -12.86 29.19 6.76
CA ARG A 252 -12.93 30.63 6.46
C ARG A 252 -14.11 30.99 5.56
N ARG A 253 -14.89 30.01 5.12
CA ARG A 253 -16.00 30.21 4.20
C ARG A 253 -17.33 30.23 4.95
N GLU A 254 -18.33 30.86 4.35
CA GLU A 254 -19.69 30.92 4.86
C GLU A 254 -20.40 29.57 4.76
N ASP A 255 -20.00 28.72 3.80
CA ASP A 255 -20.55 27.38 3.56
C ASP A 255 -19.97 26.29 4.48
N TYR A 256 -19.25 26.67 5.54
CA TYR A 256 -18.73 25.70 6.54
C TYR A 256 -19.89 25.09 7.35
N PRO A 257 -19.90 23.76 7.57
CA PRO A 257 -21.04 23.08 8.17
C PRO A 257 -21.38 23.61 9.56
N GLN A 258 -22.71 23.65 9.85
CA GLN A 258 -23.21 24.01 11.18
C GLN A 258 -23.04 22.86 12.19
N ARG A 259 -23.02 21.60 11.70
CA ARG A 259 -22.77 20.41 12.51
C ARG A 259 -21.28 20.35 12.88
N PRO A 260 -20.92 19.85 14.07
CA PRO A 260 -19.53 19.64 14.44
C PRO A 260 -18.82 18.73 13.44
N LEU A 261 -17.64 19.14 12.95
CA LEU A 261 -16.83 18.35 12.02
C LEU A 261 -15.65 17.72 12.74
N TRP A 262 -15.60 16.40 12.73
CA TRP A 262 -14.56 15.58 13.32
C TRP A 262 -13.77 14.84 12.24
N VAL A 263 -12.47 14.82 12.38
CA VAL A 263 -11.57 14.19 11.41
C VAL A 263 -10.59 13.29 12.14
N PHE A 264 -10.66 12.01 11.85
CA PHE A 264 -9.70 11.03 12.36
C PHE A 264 -8.62 10.77 11.31
N VAL A 265 -7.37 11.07 11.68
CA VAL A 265 -6.18 10.81 10.87
C VAL A 265 -5.48 9.59 11.49
N CYS A 266 -5.93 8.40 11.11
CA CYS A 266 -5.42 7.13 11.62
C CYS A 266 -4.13 6.72 10.91
N GLY A 267 -3.13 6.35 11.71
CA GLY A 267 -1.83 5.87 11.27
C GLY A 267 -0.69 6.39 12.11
N GLU A 268 0.48 5.82 11.90
CA GLU A 268 1.72 6.24 12.55
C GLU A 268 2.73 6.77 11.56
N ALA A 269 3.61 7.61 12.06
CA ALA A 269 4.79 8.06 11.35
C ALA A 269 5.72 6.88 11.09
N ALA A 270 5.97 6.59 9.81
CA ALA A 270 6.80 5.48 9.41
C ALA A 270 7.82 5.92 8.36
N PHE A 271 8.98 5.27 8.39
CA PHE A 271 10.08 5.53 7.48
C PHE A 271 10.67 6.96 7.55
N MET A 272 11.62 7.27 6.71
CA MET A 272 12.58 8.38 6.75
C MET A 272 12.03 9.76 7.10
N GLN A 273 10.86 10.15 6.57
CA GLN A 273 10.31 11.52 6.76
C GLN A 273 9.06 11.57 7.66
N GLY A 274 8.57 10.42 8.12
CA GLY A 274 7.27 10.33 8.79
C GLY A 274 7.17 11.20 10.05
N GLN A 275 8.19 11.20 10.92
CA GLN A 275 8.16 11.95 12.17
C GLN A 275 8.08 13.47 11.94
N ARG A 276 8.94 14.00 11.07
CA ARG A 276 8.92 15.42 10.71
C ARG A 276 7.61 15.83 10.05
N TYR A 277 7.04 14.93 9.24
CA TYR A 277 5.77 15.18 8.60
C TYR A 277 4.61 15.17 9.60
N MET A 278 4.59 14.24 10.57
CA MET A 278 3.63 14.22 11.66
C MET A 278 3.63 15.53 12.46
N GLU A 279 4.82 16.06 12.78
CA GLU A 279 4.94 17.36 13.46
C GLU A 279 4.31 18.49 12.63
N THR A 280 4.52 18.46 11.32
CA THR A 280 3.91 19.43 10.39
C THR A 280 2.38 19.31 10.40
N LEU A 281 1.84 18.09 10.38
CA LEU A 281 0.39 17.86 10.45
C LEU A 281 -0.19 18.36 11.78
N ARG A 282 0.46 18.07 12.91
CA ARG A 282 0.01 18.57 14.24
C ARG A 282 -0.01 20.09 14.29
N LYS A 283 1.00 20.75 13.73
CA LYS A 283 1.03 22.23 13.66
C LYS A 283 -0.09 22.79 12.77
N LYS A 284 -0.44 22.11 11.66
CA LYS A 284 -1.57 22.49 10.82
C LYS A 284 -2.90 22.27 11.54
N ALA A 285 -3.09 21.11 12.16
CA ALA A 285 -4.29 20.77 12.92
C ALA A 285 -4.56 21.75 14.07
N ALA A 286 -3.53 22.18 14.79
CA ALA A 286 -3.65 23.16 15.88
C ALA A 286 -4.13 24.55 15.44
N ARG A 287 -4.13 24.86 14.15
CA ARG A 287 -4.63 26.11 13.59
C ARG A 287 -6.10 26.05 13.18
N LEU A 288 -6.69 24.86 13.16
CA LEU A 288 -8.10 24.65 12.88
C LEU A 288 -8.90 24.92 14.16
N LEU A 289 -9.87 25.82 14.10
CA LEU A 289 -10.63 26.26 15.27
C LEU A 289 -12.03 25.65 15.35
N ARG A 290 -12.58 25.29 14.20
CA ARG A 290 -13.95 24.77 14.05
C ARG A 290 -13.98 23.28 13.77
N THR A 291 -12.87 22.71 13.30
CA THR A 291 -12.72 21.28 12.96
C THR A 291 -11.93 20.55 14.03
N LYS A 292 -12.47 19.49 14.59
CA LYS A 292 -11.75 18.65 15.56
C LYS A 292 -10.90 17.61 14.85
N ILE A 293 -9.57 17.74 14.91
CA ILE A 293 -8.62 16.79 14.32
C ILE A 293 -8.07 15.86 15.41
N ILE A 294 -8.21 14.54 15.21
CA ILE A 294 -7.72 13.51 16.12
C ILE A 294 -6.70 12.63 15.38
N PHE A 295 -5.61 12.30 16.04
CA PHE A 295 -4.59 11.37 15.60
C PHE A 295 -4.58 10.12 16.51
N PRO A 296 -5.38 9.09 16.22
CA PRO A 296 -5.50 7.90 17.08
C PRO A 296 -4.26 7.02 17.11
N GLY A 297 -3.29 7.24 16.20
CA GLY A 297 -2.18 6.34 15.99
C GLY A 297 -2.51 5.20 15.04
N TYR A 298 -1.71 4.13 15.08
CA TYR A 298 -1.90 2.95 14.25
C TYR A 298 -3.09 2.11 14.74
N VAL A 299 -4.00 1.79 13.83
CA VAL A 299 -5.23 1.06 14.13
C VAL A 299 -5.36 -0.21 13.27
N THR A 300 -5.74 -1.32 13.88
CA THR A 300 -5.93 -2.63 13.23
C THR A 300 -7.16 -3.35 13.79
N GLY A 301 -7.55 -4.46 13.18
CA GLY A 301 -8.59 -5.35 13.66
C GLY A 301 -9.91 -4.63 13.96
N ASP A 302 -10.52 -4.94 15.08
CA ASP A 302 -11.81 -4.42 15.51
C ASP A 302 -11.82 -2.90 15.65
N ARG A 303 -10.71 -2.33 16.13
CA ARG A 303 -10.59 -0.88 16.27
C ARG A 303 -10.60 -0.17 14.90
N LYS A 304 -9.95 -0.75 13.89
CA LYS A 304 -10.00 -0.25 12.52
C LYS A 304 -11.44 -0.33 11.97
N ARG A 305 -12.13 -1.46 12.17
CA ARG A 305 -13.55 -1.61 11.79
C ARG A 305 -14.43 -0.56 12.47
N ALA A 306 -14.21 -0.30 13.76
CA ALA A 306 -14.96 0.71 14.50
C ALA A 306 -14.79 2.12 13.89
N PHE A 307 -13.57 2.50 13.47
CA PHE A 307 -13.35 3.78 12.79
C PHE A 307 -14.06 3.85 11.43
N PHE A 308 -14.06 2.78 10.65
CA PHE A 308 -14.84 2.75 9.41
C PHE A 308 -16.35 2.86 9.69
N SER A 309 -16.86 2.21 10.73
CA SER A 309 -18.29 2.28 11.11
C SER A 309 -18.69 3.64 11.69
N LEU A 310 -17.76 4.37 12.30
CA LEU A 310 -18.00 5.70 12.86
C LEU A 310 -18.05 6.78 11.78
N ALA A 311 -17.29 6.61 10.69
CA ALA A 311 -17.10 7.62 9.67
C ALA A 311 -18.32 7.76 8.73
N HIS A 312 -18.53 8.97 8.23
CA HIS A 312 -19.53 9.29 7.20
C HIS A 312 -18.90 9.34 5.80
N LEU A 313 -17.62 9.67 5.72
CA LEU A 313 -16.89 9.79 4.46
C LEU A 313 -15.43 9.41 4.66
N TYR A 314 -14.90 8.61 3.75
CA TYR A 314 -13.48 8.30 3.69
C TYR A 314 -12.76 9.28 2.77
N VAL A 315 -11.70 9.93 3.26
CA VAL A 315 -10.87 10.82 2.45
C VAL A 315 -9.51 10.18 2.24
N PHE A 316 -9.15 9.96 0.98
CA PHE A 316 -7.92 9.31 0.56
C PHE A 316 -7.05 10.30 -0.24
N PRO A 317 -6.34 11.22 0.46
CA PRO A 317 -5.63 12.33 -0.17
C PRO A 317 -4.23 11.94 -0.66
N SER A 318 -3.97 10.63 -0.84
CA SER A 318 -2.69 10.13 -1.32
C SER A 318 -2.34 10.70 -2.68
N LEU A 319 -1.07 11.11 -2.84
CA LEU A 319 -0.52 11.62 -4.10
C LEU A 319 -0.01 10.49 -5.00
N HIS A 320 0.41 9.39 -4.38
CA HIS A 320 0.93 8.22 -5.07
C HIS A 320 0.52 6.95 -4.33
N GLU A 321 -0.06 6.01 -5.09
CA GLU A 321 -0.40 4.66 -4.65
C GLU A 321 -0.29 3.68 -5.81
N SER A 322 0.10 2.48 -5.49
CA SER A 322 0.13 1.39 -6.46
C SER A 322 -1.25 0.80 -6.71
N TYR A 323 -2.10 0.76 -5.66
CA TYR A 323 -3.45 0.20 -5.75
C TYR A 323 -4.45 0.93 -4.85
N GLY A 324 -4.19 1.07 -3.55
CA GLY A 324 -5.13 1.71 -2.61
C GLY A 324 -5.90 0.70 -1.76
N LEU A 325 -5.18 -0.18 -1.07
CA LEU A 325 -5.79 -1.20 -0.21
C LEU A 325 -6.73 -0.60 0.85
N THR A 326 -6.34 0.49 1.52
CA THR A 326 -7.17 1.13 2.54
C THR A 326 -8.40 1.82 1.95
N LEU A 327 -8.34 2.24 0.69
CA LEU A 327 -9.51 2.72 -0.05
C LEU A 327 -10.49 1.56 -0.26
N LEU A 328 -10.02 0.39 -0.72
CA LEU A 328 -10.86 -0.79 -0.87
C LEU A 328 -11.47 -1.25 0.46
N GLU A 329 -10.71 -1.18 1.55
CA GLU A 329 -11.20 -1.47 2.90
C GLU A 329 -12.34 -0.52 3.32
N ALA A 330 -12.22 0.78 3.04
CA ALA A 330 -13.28 1.76 3.30
C ALA A 330 -14.54 1.46 2.48
N LEU A 331 -14.38 1.11 1.20
CA LEU A 331 -15.48 0.71 0.33
C LEU A 331 -16.16 -0.58 0.84
N SER A 332 -15.39 -1.56 1.33
CA SER A 332 -15.93 -2.79 1.95
C SER A 332 -16.78 -2.49 3.18
N ALA A 333 -16.41 -1.49 3.96
CA ALA A 333 -17.21 -1.01 5.09
C ALA A 333 -18.45 -0.21 4.65
N GLY A 334 -18.62 0.05 3.36
CA GLY A 334 -19.74 0.83 2.82
C GLY A 334 -19.56 2.33 2.97
N LEU A 335 -18.32 2.81 3.10
CA LEU A 335 -18.04 4.24 3.12
C LEU A 335 -17.88 4.77 1.70
N PRO A 336 -18.62 5.82 1.32
CA PRO A 336 -18.27 6.59 0.13
C PRO A 336 -16.91 7.27 0.33
N ALA A 337 -16.20 7.50 -0.77
CA ALA A 337 -14.84 8.02 -0.67
C ALA A 337 -14.59 9.25 -1.56
N VAL A 338 -13.74 10.15 -1.08
CA VAL A 338 -13.10 11.18 -1.90
C VAL A 338 -11.61 10.88 -1.96
N CYS A 339 -11.07 10.72 -3.15
CA CYS A 339 -9.66 10.45 -3.35
C CYS A 339 -9.04 11.41 -4.37
N LEU A 340 -7.71 11.57 -4.29
CA LEU A 340 -6.99 12.27 -5.35
C LEU A 340 -6.82 11.38 -6.57
N ASP A 341 -6.70 12.03 -7.74
CA ASP A 341 -6.53 11.35 -9.01
C ASP A 341 -5.09 10.86 -9.19
N HIS A 342 -4.90 9.55 -9.07
CA HIS A 342 -3.64 8.86 -9.34
C HIS A 342 -3.91 7.42 -9.83
N SER A 343 -2.90 6.76 -10.39
CA SER A 343 -3.03 5.45 -11.04
C SER A 343 -3.65 4.37 -10.14
N GLY A 344 -3.25 4.30 -8.88
CA GLY A 344 -3.80 3.34 -7.91
C GLY A 344 -5.27 3.59 -7.60
N ALA A 345 -5.68 4.87 -7.43
CA ALA A 345 -7.09 5.22 -7.20
C ALA A 345 -7.96 4.86 -8.41
N ARG A 346 -7.49 5.12 -9.63
CA ARG A 346 -8.21 4.78 -10.88
C ARG A 346 -8.54 3.29 -11.00
N SER A 347 -7.74 2.41 -10.38
CA SER A 347 -7.98 0.98 -10.40
C SER A 347 -9.13 0.55 -9.49
N VAL A 348 -9.41 1.30 -8.44
CA VAL A 348 -10.42 0.97 -7.41
C VAL A 348 -11.65 1.86 -7.49
N MET A 349 -11.45 3.18 -7.65
CA MET A 349 -12.52 4.17 -7.56
C MET A 349 -13.44 4.17 -8.79
N ARG A 350 -14.75 4.36 -8.54
CA ARG A 350 -15.78 4.59 -9.55
C ARG A 350 -16.72 5.72 -9.09
N PRO A 351 -17.37 6.44 -10.04
CA PRO A 351 -18.29 7.54 -9.71
C PRO A 351 -19.50 7.12 -8.86
N GLU A 352 -19.89 5.85 -8.91
CA GLU A 352 -21.05 5.29 -8.22
C GLU A 352 -20.86 5.29 -6.70
N PHE A 353 -19.62 5.29 -6.22
CA PHE A 353 -19.34 5.22 -4.78
C PHE A 353 -18.31 6.24 -4.28
N GLY A 354 -18.01 7.27 -5.07
CA GLY A 354 -17.14 8.33 -4.60
C GLY A 354 -16.80 9.39 -5.63
N ARG A 355 -15.81 10.21 -5.29
CA ARG A 355 -15.29 11.26 -6.16
C ARG A 355 -13.76 11.14 -6.26
N MET A 356 -13.26 11.19 -7.48
CA MET A 356 -11.82 11.28 -7.75
C MET A 356 -11.54 12.68 -8.29
N VAL A 357 -10.67 13.42 -7.59
CA VAL A 357 -10.51 14.86 -7.78
C VAL A 357 -9.05 15.30 -7.80
N GLN A 358 -8.81 16.49 -8.31
CA GLN A 358 -7.52 17.17 -8.14
C GLN A 358 -7.44 17.84 -6.75
N PRO A 359 -6.23 18.10 -6.21
CA PRO A 359 -6.07 18.70 -4.88
C PRO A 359 -6.90 19.97 -4.65
N ALA A 360 -7.02 20.84 -5.65
CA ALA A 360 -7.80 22.08 -5.56
C ALA A 360 -9.32 21.84 -5.42
N GLN A 361 -9.81 20.68 -5.80
CA GLN A 361 -11.24 20.31 -5.75
C GLN A 361 -11.59 19.52 -4.48
N LEU A 362 -10.60 19.18 -3.65
CA LEU A 362 -10.78 18.29 -2.49
C LEU A 362 -11.82 18.83 -1.52
N ARG A 363 -11.75 20.13 -1.19
CA ARG A 363 -12.70 20.79 -0.31
C ARG A 363 -14.14 20.66 -0.81
N GLU A 364 -14.36 21.04 -2.05
CA GLU A 364 -15.71 21.03 -2.66
C GLU A 364 -16.30 19.62 -2.74
N ALA A 365 -15.48 18.62 -3.09
CA ALA A 365 -15.93 17.24 -3.13
C ALA A 365 -16.29 16.69 -1.74
N VAL A 366 -15.55 17.08 -0.71
CA VAL A 366 -15.85 16.70 0.68
C VAL A 366 -17.12 17.39 1.16
N SER A 367 -17.25 18.73 0.98
CA SER A 367 -18.44 19.46 1.43
C SER A 367 -19.70 18.95 0.75
N SER A 368 -19.70 18.82 -0.57
CA SER A 368 -20.88 18.37 -1.33
C SER A 368 -21.39 16.99 -0.89
N LEU A 369 -20.49 16.07 -0.53
CA LEU A 369 -20.90 14.76 -0.04
C LEU A 369 -21.31 14.78 1.44
N LEU A 370 -20.77 15.65 2.27
CA LEU A 370 -21.23 15.78 3.66
C LEU A 370 -22.61 16.44 3.77
N ASP A 371 -22.98 17.27 2.83
CA ASP A 371 -24.29 17.96 2.80
C ASP A 371 -25.42 17.10 2.22
N ASP A 372 -25.10 15.97 1.58
CA ASP A 372 -26.07 15.09 0.90
C ASP A 372 -26.06 13.67 1.49
N ASP A 373 -26.84 13.47 2.56
CA ASP A 373 -26.98 12.19 3.26
C ASP A 373 -27.49 11.08 2.33
N ASP A 374 -28.46 11.38 1.47
CA ASP A 374 -29.08 10.40 0.56
C ASP A 374 -28.06 9.91 -0.48
N THR A 375 -27.26 10.82 -1.02
CA THR A 375 -26.18 10.45 -1.93
C THR A 375 -25.11 9.63 -1.23
N ARG A 376 -24.71 9.98 0.00
CA ARG A 376 -23.75 9.15 0.77
C ARG A 376 -24.26 7.74 1.03
N ILE A 377 -25.51 7.59 1.45
CA ILE A 377 -26.14 6.29 1.71
C ILE A 377 -26.16 5.44 0.44
N ARG A 378 -26.59 6.03 -0.68
CA ARG A 378 -26.62 5.35 -1.99
C ARG A 378 -25.23 4.91 -2.44
N MET A 379 -24.24 5.82 -2.34
CA MET A 379 -22.84 5.54 -2.65
C MET A 379 -22.25 4.47 -1.75
N GLY A 380 -22.57 4.49 -0.46
CA GLY A 380 -22.09 3.48 0.51
C GLY A 380 -22.61 2.07 0.17
N ARG A 381 -23.85 1.93 -0.29
CA ARG A 381 -24.37 0.64 -0.79
C ARG A 381 -23.62 0.16 -2.02
N ALA A 382 -23.45 1.01 -3.02
CA ALA A 382 -22.70 0.69 -4.24
C ALA A 382 -21.23 0.32 -3.93
N ALA A 383 -20.59 1.02 -2.98
CA ALA A 383 -19.23 0.72 -2.51
C ALA A 383 -19.13 -0.70 -1.93
N ARG A 384 -20.08 -1.07 -1.06
CA ARG A 384 -20.12 -2.40 -0.44
C ARG A 384 -20.36 -3.50 -1.47
N GLU A 385 -21.27 -3.30 -2.40
CA GLU A 385 -21.56 -4.25 -3.49
C GLU A 385 -20.33 -4.46 -4.39
N PHE A 386 -19.65 -3.38 -4.77
CA PHE A 386 -18.41 -3.46 -5.52
C PHE A 386 -17.35 -4.24 -4.75
N ALA A 387 -17.07 -3.88 -3.50
CA ALA A 387 -16.03 -4.54 -2.70
C ALA A 387 -16.34 -6.04 -2.47
N ALA A 388 -17.61 -6.41 -2.29
CA ALA A 388 -18.04 -7.80 -2.15
C ALA A 388 -17.77 -8.63 -3.41
N SER A 389 -17.75 -8.01 -4.60
CA SER A 389 -17.35 -8.66 -5.85
C SER A 389 -15.84 -8.83 -6.00
N GLN A 390 -15.05 -8.07 -5.25
CA GLN A 390 -13.58 -8.07 -5.28
C GLN A 390 -13.03 -8.88 -4.10
N ARG A 391 -13.09 -10.22 -4.19
CA ARG A 391 -12.64 -11.09 -3.10
C ARG A 391 -11.14 -11.38 -3.20
N PHE A 392 -10.41 -11.21 -2.10
CA PHE A 392 -8.99 -11.52 -2.03
C PHE A 392 -8.69 -13.00 -2.33
N SER A 393 -9.56 -13.92 -1.91
CA SER A 393 -9.43 -15.35 -2.23
C SER A 393 -9.38 -15.63 -3.73
N ALA A 394 -10.12 -14.87 -4.54
CA ALA A 394 -10.07 -14.98 -6.00
C ALA A 394 -8.72 -14.50 -6.55
N SER A 395 -8.17 -13.39 -6.02
CA SER A 395 -6.84 -12.90 -6.39
C SER A 395 -5.75 -13.89 -5.99
N ALA A 396 -5.83 -14.47 -4.80
CA ALA A 396 -4.88 -15.49 -4.32
C ALA A 396 -4.93 -16.77 -5.17
N ALA A 397 -6.13 -17.22 -5.56
CA ALA A 397 -6.30 -18.38 -6.46
C ALA A 397 -5.72 -18.07 -7.85
N LYS A 398 -6.00 -16.88 -8.39
CA LYS A 398 -5.47 -16.47 -9.70
C LYS A 398 -3.95 -16.36 -9.70
N LEU A 399 -3.37 -15.84 -8.61
CA LEU A 399 -1.91 -15.80 -8.46
C LEU A 399 -1.32 -17.21 -8.42
N ALA A 400 -1.95 -18.15 -7.70
CA ALA A 400 -1.52 -19.53 -7.67
C ALA A 400 -1.54 -20.17 -9.08
N GLU A 401 -2.58 -19.91 -9.89
CA GLU A 401 -2.63 -20.36 -11.29
C GLU A 401 -1.47 -19.78 -12.11
N ILE A 402 -1.18 -18.47 -12.00
CA ILE A 402 -0.11 -17.79 -12.75
C ILE A 402 1.25 -18.40 -12.41
N ILE A 403 1.58 -18.58 -11.14
CA ILE A 403 2.90 -19.06 -10.72
C ILE A 403 3.11 -20.56 -10.97
N LEU A 404 2.03 -21.34 -11.13
CA LEU A 404 2.09 -22.77 -11.43
C LEU A 404 2.09 -23.08 -12.93
N GLN A 405 1.89 -22.09 -13.79
CA GLN A 405 1.97 -22.30 -15.25
C GLN A 405 3.36 -22.80 -15.65
N PRO A 406 3.44 -23.79 -16.55
CA PRO A 406 4.68 -24.43 -16.98
C PRO A 406 5.67 -23.46 -17.64
#